data_adcd7a7bcabd26972bfff4ce3ba97e81
#
_entry.id   adcd7a7bcabd26972bfff4ce3ba97e81
#
_cell.length_a   1.000
_cell.length_b   1.000
_cell.length_c   1.000
_cell.angle_alpha   90.00
_cell.angle_beta   90.00
_cell.angle_gamma   90.00
#
_symmetry.space_group_name_H-M   'P 1'
#
loop_
_entity.id
_entity.type
_entity.pdbx_description
1 polymer ?
#
loop_
_entity_poly.entity_id
_entity_poly.type
_entity_poly.pdbx_seq_one_letter_code
_entity_poly.pdbx_strand_id
1 'polypeptide(L)'
;MLVDDDETLRERLARAFRDRGMEVLTAASYEEAVGLATAQSPELAVVDLRMPGRGGMELVQPLKGIEPTTRIVVLTGYGSIATAIEAVRLGATYYLPKPADADEILSAFNRDRPGSVPLSNEQPPTPSLARAEWEHIQRVLTDCQGNISEASRRLGIHRRSLQRKLQKHPPRS
;
A
#
# COMPACT_ATOMS: atom_id res chain seq x y z
N MET A 1 -9.07 -3.01 -11.78
CA MET A 1 -9.03 -4.00 -10.68
C MET A 1 -8.46 -3.35 -9.42
N LEU A 2 -8.96 -3.69 -8.24
CA LEU A 2 -8.48 -3.18 -6.95
C LEU A 2 -8.17 -4.38 -6.04
N VAL A 3 -6.93 -4.45 -5.57
CA VAL A 3 -6.40 -5.57 -4.76
C VAL A 3 -5.91 -5.04 -3.43
N ASP A 4 -6.57 -5.41 -2.34
CA ASP A 4 -6.26 -4.97 -0.97
C ASP A 4 -6.91 -5.96 0.01
N ASP A 5 -6.24 -6.38 1.06
CA ASP A 5 -6.80 -7.28 2.07
C ASP A 5 -7.72 -6.55 3.07
N ASP A 6 -7.56 -5.21 3.21
CA ASP A 6 -8.48 -4.39 3.99
C ASP A 6 -9.81 -4.21 3.25
N GLU A 7 -10.83 -4.96 3.68
CA GLU A 7 -12.18 -4.92 3.10
C GLU A 7 -12.78 -3.51 3.13
N THR A 8 -12.60 -2.78 4.24
CA THR A 8 -13.16 -1.43 4.40
C THR A 8 -12.56 -0.44 3.40
N LEU A 9 -11.24 -0.48 3.24
CA LEU A 9 -10.55 0.37 2.27
C LEU A 9 -10.90 -0.04 0.84
N ARG A 10 -10.90 -1.35 0.57
CA ARG A 10 -11.23 -1.91 -0.74
C ARG A 10 -12.64 -1.50 -1.20
N GLU A 11 -13.65 -1.68 -0.34
CA GLU A 11 -15.03 -1.30 -0.68
C GLU A 11 -15.20 0.21 -0.85
N ARG A 12 -14.56 1.03 0.00
CA ARG A 12 -14.59 2.49 -0.12
C ARG A 12 -14.01 2.96 -1.45
N LEU A 13 -12.84 2.47 -1.84
CA LEU A 13 -12.20 2.83 -3.11
C LEU A 13 -12.99 2.27 -4.30
N ALA A 14 -13.47 1.02 -4.22
CA ALA A 14 -14.27 0.42 -5.27
C ALA A 14 -15.55 1.23 -5.55
N ARG A 15 -16.23 1.67 -4.49
CA ARG A 15 -17.40 2.56 -4.61
C ARG A 15 -17.01 3.88 -5.28
N ALA A 16 -15.93 4.52 -4.82
CA ALA A 16 -15.49 5.80 -5.38
C ALA A 16 -15.14 5.70 -6.88
N PHE A 17 -14.58 4.57 -7.33
CA PHE A 17 -14.31 4.32 -8.75
C PHE A 17 -15.59 4.02 -9.53
N ARG A 18 -16.54 3.24 -8.99
CA ARG A 18 -17.85 2.97 -9.62
C ARG A 18 -18.65 4.26 -9.79
N ASP A 19 -18.64 5.16 -8.79
CA ASP A 19 -19.29 6.47 -8.84
C ASP A 19 -18.72 7.36 -9.97
N ARG A 20 -17.51 7.05 -10.46
CA ARG A 20 -16.87 7.70 -11.62
C ARG A 20 -17.09 6.94 -12.93
N GLY A 21 -17.99 5.97 -12.94
CA GLY A 21 -18.39 5.21 -14.14
C GLY A 21 -17.42 4.08 -14.52
N MET A 22 -16.54 3.66 -13.63
CA MET A 22 -15.59 2.56 -13.88
C MET A 22 -16.18 1.21 -13.49
N GLU A 23 -15.91 0.18 -14.30
CA GLU A 23 -16.12 -1.19 -13.86
C GLU A 23 -14.98 -1.61 -12.92
N VAL A 24 -15.33 -2.13 -11.74
CA VAL A 24 -14.35 -2.42 -10.69
C VAL A 24 -14.41 -3.87 -10.27
N LEU A 25 -13.36 -4.60 -10.57
CA LEU A 25 -13.05 -5.92 -10.01
C LEU A 25 -12.34 -5.72 -8.67
N THR A 26 -12.71 -6.48 -7.66
CA THR A 26 -12.08 -6.45 -6.34
C THR A 26 -11.50 -7.80 -5.98
N ALA A 27 -10.31 -7.83 -5.39
CA ALA A 27 -9.66 -9.03 -4.89
C ALA A 27 -9.07 -8.77 -3.50
N ALA A 28 -9.18 -9.75 -2.62
CA ALA A 28 -8.65 -9.69 -1.26
C ALA A 28 -7.29 -10.39 -1.10
N SER A 29 -6.83 -11.10 -2.14
CA SER A 29 -5.60 -11.89 -2.11
C SER A 29 -4.90 -11.92 -3.47
N TYR A 30 -3.65 -12.38 -3.45
CA TYR A 30 -2.86 -12.62 -4.65
C TYR A 30 -3.56 -13.61 -5.61
N GLU A 31 -4.03 -14.74 -5.09
CA GLU A 31 -4.63 -15.82 -5.88
C GLU A 31 -5.92 -15.36 -6.56
N GLU A 32 -6.77 -14.64 -5.83
CA GLU A 32 -7.99 -14.07 -6.37
C GLU A 32 -7.69 -13.04 -7.47
N ALA A 33 -6.70 -12.17 -7.24
CA ALA A 33 -6.28 -11.16 -8.20
C ALA A 33 -5.77 -11.78 -9.50
N VAL A 34 -4.93 -12.82 -9.45
CA VAL A 34 -4.45 -13.51 -10.63
C VAL A 34 -5.59 -14.20 -11.38
N GLY A 35 -6.53 -14.84 -10.68
CA GLY A 35 -7.70 -15.47 -11.27
C GLY A 35 -8.57 -14.46 -12.04
N LEU A 36 -8.89 -13.33 -11.41
CA LEU A 36 -9.68 -12.27 -12.03
C LEU A 36 -8.94 -11.61 -13.21
N ALA A 37 -7.66 -11.34 -13.08
CA ALA A 37 -6.86 -10.76 -14.15
C ALA A 37 -6.81 -11.67 -15.38
N THR A 38 -6.66 -12.99 -15.18
CA THR A 38 -6.64 -13.98 -16.26
C THR A 38 -7.99 -14.03 -17.00
N ALA A 39 -9.10 -13.89 -16.27
CA ALA A 39 -10.43 -13.96 -16.84
C ALA A 39 -10.86 -12.68 -17.58
N GLN A 40 -10.40 -11.51 -17.14
CA GLN A 40 -10.96 -10.22 -17.57
C GLN A 40 -9.92 -9.18 -18.02
N SER A 41 -8.62 -9.46 -17.96
CA SER A 41 -7.52 -8.61 -18.44
C SER A 41 -7.71 -7.11 -18.13
N PRO A 42 -7.63 -6.69 -16.86
CA PRO A 42 -7.95 -5.32 -16.46
C PRO A 42 -6.94 -4.32 -17.05
N GLU A 43 -7.42 -3.20 -17.58
CA GLU A 43 -6.57 -2.10 -18.10
C GLU A 43 -5.79 -1.40 -16.96
N LEU A 44 -6.44 -1.26 -15.80
CA LEU A 44 -5.90 -0.57 -14.63
C LEU A 44 -5.92 -1.50 -13.41
N ALA A 45 -4.84 -1.54 -12.67
CA ALA A 45 -4.75 -2.28 -11.41
C ALA A 45 -4.18 -1.40 -10.29
N VAL A 46 -4.90 -1.36 -9.17
CA VAL A 46 -4.44 -0.78 -7.91
C VAL A 46 -4.13 -1.94 -6.98
N VAL A 47 -2.91 -2.00 -6.47
CA VAL A 47 -2.43 -3.15 -5.70
C VAL A 47 -1.85 -2.69 -4.37
N ASP A 48 -2.40 -3.18 -3.26
CA ASP A 48 -1.73 -3.00 -1.96
C ASP A 48 -0.44 -3.82 -1.90
N LEU A 49 0.59 -3.19 -1.39
CA LEU A 49 1.89 -3.82 -1.25
C LEU A 49 1.90 -4.94 -0.22
N ARG A 50 1.16 -4.75 0.88
CA ARG A 50 1.16 -5.64 2.03
C ARG A 50 -0.15 -6.38 2.15
N MET A 51 -0.14 -7.61 1.71
CA MET A 51 -1.24 -8.54 1.91
C MET A 51 -0.73 -9.80 2.62
N PRO A 52 -1.57 -10.51 3.37
CA PRO A 52 -1.21 -11.81 3.95
C PRO A 52 -0.80 -12.81 2.87
N GLY A 53 0.19 -13.64 3.15
CA GLY A 53 0.71 -14.63 2.20
C GLY A 53 1.63 -13.99 1.16
N ARG A 54 1.24 -14.08 -0.12
CA ARG A 54 1.98 -13.46 -1.23
C ARG A 54 1.57 -11.99 -1.37
N GLY A 55 2.55 -11.10 -1.26
CA GLY A 55 2.32 -9.65 -1.26
C GLY A 55 2.09 -9.05 -2.65
N GLY A 56 1.63 -7.79 -2.67
CA GLY A 56 1.36 -7.08 -3.92
C GLY A 56 2.59 -6.84 -4.78
N MET A 57 3.79 -6.81 -4.20
CA MET A 57 5.02 -6.71 -4.97
C MET A 57 5.20 -7.91 -5.92
N GLU A 58 4.91 -9.10 -5.43
CA GLU A 58 4.97 -10.33 -6.20
C GLU A 58 3.87 -10.43 -7.27
N LEU A 59 2.80 -9.65 -7.13
CA LEU A 59 1.66 -9.63 -8.06
C LEU A 59 1.95 -8.80 -9.33
N VAL A 60 2.85 -7.81 -9.26
CA VAL A 60 3.13 -6.89 -10.37
C VAL A 60 3.56 -7.64 -11.64
N GLN A 61 4.53 -8.54 -11.53
CA GLN A 61 5.03 -9.30 -12.69
C GLN A 61 3.99 -10.23 -13.30
N PRO A 62 3.24 -11.05 -12.53
CA PRO A 62 2.15 -11.86 -13.07
C PRO A 62 1.09 -11.05 -13.79
N LEU A 63 0.66 -9.91 -13.26
CA LEU A 63 -0.29 -9.03 -13.93
C LEU A 63 0.25 -8.53 -15.28
N LYS A 64 1.51 -8.11 -15.32
CA LYS A 64 2.20 -7.72 -16.56
C LYS A 64 2.38 -8.89 -17.54
N GLY A 65 2.53 -10.11 -17.04
CA GLY A 65 2.61 -11.32 -17.86
C GLY A 65 1.27 -11.70 -18.50
N ILE A 66 0.16 -11.45 -17.78
CA ILE A 66 -1.20 -11.70 -18.28
C ILE A 66 -1.58 -10.65 -19.33
N GLU A 67 -1.42 -9.37 -19.00
CA GLU A 67 -1.73 -8.25 -19.90
C GLU A 67 -0.63 -7.18 -19.77
N PRO A 68 0.30 -7.14 -20.74
CA PRO A 68 1.44 -6.19 -20.70
C PRO A 68 1.03 -4.71 -20.68
N THR A 69 -0.14 -4.39 -21.19
CA THR A 69 -0.64 -3.01 -21.25
C THR A 69 -1.29 -2.56 -19.94
N THR A 70 -1.61 -3.47 -19.01
CA THR A 70 -2.16 -3.13 -17.69
C THR A 70 -1.29 -2.08 -16.99
N ARG A 71 -1.86 -0.94 -16.66
CA ARG A 71 -1.18 0.07 -15.84
C ARG A 71 -1.41 -0.27 -14.37
N ILE A 72 -0.32 -0.32 -13.59
CA ILE A 72 -0.34 -0.78 -12.20
C ILE A 72 0.11 0.35 -11.29
N VAL A 73 -0.75 0.77 -10.36
CA VAL A 73 -0.40 1.67 -9.25
C VAL A 73 -0.31 0.85 -7.98
N VAL A 74 0.84 0.91 -7.33
CA VAL A 74 1.08 0.21 -6.06
C VAL A 74 0.80 1.17 -4.90
N LEU A 75 -0.06 0.75 -3.96
CA LEU A 75 -0.31 1.46 -2.71
C LEU A 75 0.52 0.87 -1.57
N THR A 76 0.95 1.71 -0.63
CA THR A 76 1.72 1.24 0.51
C THR A 76 1.53 2.10 1.74
N GLY A 77 1.35 1.47 2.90
CA GLY A 77 1.33 2.15 4.20
C GLY A 77 2.73 2.60 4.68
N TYR A 78 3.81 2.10 4.06
CA TYR A 78 5.18 2.39 4.46
C TYR A 78 6.07 2.51 3.24
N GLY A 79 6.13 3.71 2.67
CA GLY A 79 6.92 3.99 1.49
C GLY A 79 8.39 4.22 1.81
N SER A 80 9.26 3.23 1.58
CA SER A 80 10.67 3.54 1.40
C SER A 80 10.95 3.83 -0.08
N ILE A 81 11.91 4.71 -0.36
CA ILE A 81 12.38 4.97 -1.74
C ILE A 81 12.81 3.66 -2.40
N ALA A 82 13.44 2.76 -1.66
CA ALA A 82 13.86 1.45 -2.16
C ALA A 82 12.68 0.60 -2.65
N THR A 83 11.57 0.56 -1.90
CA THR A 83 10.35 -0.18 -2.26
C THR A 83 9.68 0.41 -3.49
N ALA A 84 9.67 1.74 -3.62
CA ALA A 84 9.14 2.42 -4.79
C ALA A 84 9.95 2.09 -6.06
N ILE A 85 11.28 2.12 -5.96
CA ILE A 85 12.18 1.76 -7.06
C ILE A 85 11.98 0.30 -7.47
N GLU A 86 11.83 -0.60 -6.50
CA GLU A 86 11.61 -2.02 -6.78
C GLU A 86 10.27 -2.25 -7.50
N ALA A 87 9.18 -1.64 -7.04
CA ALA A 87 7.87 -1.73 -7.69
C ALA A 87 7.96 -1.30 -9.17
N VAL A 88 8.62 -0.17 -9.44
CA VAL A 88 8.82 0.33 -10.81
C VAL A 88 9.67 -0.62 -11.64
N ARG A 89 10.75 -1.19 -11.09
CA ARG A 89 11.59 -2.19 -11.80
C ARG A 89 10.81 -3.46 -12.16
N LEU A 90 9.83 -3.84 -11.36
CA LEU A 90 8.95 -4.97 -11.63
C LEU A 90 7.85 -4.66 -12.65
N GLY A 91 7.69 -3.40 -13.05
CA GLY A 91 6.75 -2.97 -14.07
C GLY A 91 5.55 -2.16 -13.56
N ALA A 92 5.52 -1.76 -12.29
CA ALA A 92 4.50 -0.84 -11.81
C ALA A 92 4.63 0.52 -12.54
N THR A 93 3.50 1.08 -12.93
CA THR A 93 3.44 2.40 -13.57
C THR A 93 3.75 3.51 -12.57
N TYR A 94 3.23 3.36 -11.36
CA TYR A 94 3.38 4.35 -10.31
C TYR A 94 3.26 3.74 -8.91
N TYR A 95 3.63 4.52 -7.93
CA TYR A 95 3.63 4.16 -6.52
C TYR A 95 3.05 5.30 -5.70
N LEU A 96 2.14 5.03 -4.77
CA LEU A 96 1.52 6.01 -3.89
C LEU A 96 1.56 5.56 -2.42
N PRO A 97 1.87 6.47 -1.50
CA PRO A 97 1.72 6.19 -0.07
C PRO A 97 0.23 6.17 0.32
N LYS A 98 -0.15 5.26 1.22
CA LYS A 98 -1.45 5.31 1.91
C LYS A 98 -1.39 6.38 3.04
N PRO A 99 -2.44 7.17 3.26
CA PRO A 99 -3.74 7.13 2.60
C PRO A 99 -3.71 7.80 1.23
N ALA A 100 -4.29 7.16 0.21
CA ALA A 100 -4.51 7.73 -1.10
C ALA A 100 -6.00 7.72 -1.42
N ASP A 101 -6.49 8.79 -2.04
CA ASP A 101 -7.87 8.87 -2.51
C ASP A 101 -7.99 8.43 -3.97
N ALA A 102 -9.25 8.32 -4.45
CA ALA A 102 -9.51 7.85 -5.81
C ALA A 102 -8.98 8.81 -6.89
N ASP A 103 -8.97 10.12 -6.62
CA ASP A 103 -8.52 11.13 -7.59
C ASP A 103 -6.99 11.15 -7.69
N GLU A 104 -6.29 10.96 -6.58
CA GLU A 104 -4.83 10.79 -6.54
C GLU A 104 -4.41 9.52 -7.32
N ILE A 105 -5.14 8.40 -7.12
CA ILE A 105 -4.88 7.15 -7.82
C ILE A 105 -5.12 7.30 -9.32
N LEU A 106 -6.22 7.92 -9.74
CA LEU A 106 -6.51 8.17 -11.16
C LEU A 106 -5.48 9.11 -11.78
N SER A 107 -5.06 10.14 -11.06
CA SER A 107 -3.99 11.03 -11.50
C SER A 107 -2.66 10.30 -11.69
N ALA A 108 -2.36 9.33 -10.82
CA ALA A 108 -1.17 8.49 -10.94
C ALA A 108 -1.18 7.62 -12.20
N PHE A 109 -2.34 7.10 -12.60
CA PHE A 109 -2.47 6.37 -13.86
C PHE A 109 -2.23 7.26 -15.10
N ASN A 110 -2.55 8.54 -15.05
CA ASN A 110 -2.42 9.47 -16.16
C ASN A 110 -1.02 10.08 -16.31
N ARG A 111 -0.08 9.75 -15.45
CA ARG A 111 1.30 10.22 -15.54
C ARG A 111 2.06 9.41 -16.61
N ASP A 112 2.36 10.06 -17.71
CA ASP A 112 2.96 9.46 -18.94
C ASP A 112 4.42 9.01 -18.82
N ARG A 113 5.01 8.95 -17.64
CA ARG A 113 6.40 8.50 -17.46
C ARG A 113 6.49 7.30 -16.54
N PRO A 114 6.79 6.10 -17.09
CA PRO A 114 7.26 4.98 -16.27
C PRO A 114 8.53 5.42 -15.52
N GLY A 115 8.49 5.30 -14.18
CA GLY A 115 9.66 5.59 -13.36
C GLY A 115 9.80 7.01 -12.83
N SER A 116 8.85 7.91 -13.04
CA SER A 116 8.79 9.13 -12.25
C SER A 116 8.33 8.80 -10.82
N VAL A 117 9.27 8.38 -9.99
CA VAL A 117 9.09 8.51 -8.54
C VAL A 117 8.75 9.98 -8.31
N PRO A 118 7.67 10.33 -7.59
CA PRO A 118 7.49 11.71 -7.21
C PRO A 118 8.66 12.11 -6.32
N LEU A 119 9.67 12.70 -6.93
CA LEU A 119 10.47 13.70 -6.27
C LEU A 119 9.57 14.94 -6.19
N SER A 120 8.40 14.82 -5.58
CA SER A 120 7.70 15.98 -5.11
C SER A 120 8.61 16.60 -4.08
N ASN A 121 9.17 17.75 -4.41
CA ASN A 121 9.78 18.68 -3.47
C ASN A 121 8.74 19.25 -2.47
N GLU A 122 7.51 18.84 -2.53
CA GLU A 122 6.61 18.75 -1.40
C GLU A 122 7.04 17.52 -0.61
N GLN A 123 8.04 17.72 0.23
CA GLN A 123 8.28 16.83 1.35
C GLN A 123 6.90 16.60 1.98
N PRO A 124 6.40 15.32 2.03
CA PRO A 124 5.23 15.06 2.86
C PRO A 124 5.58 15.70 4.21
N PRO A 125 4.67 16.46 4.84
CA PRO A 125 4.97 17.18 6.05
C PRO A 125 5.74 16.22 6.94
N THR A 126 6.98 16.59 7.28
CA THR A 126 7.91 15.69 7.99
C THR A 126 7.12 15.09 9.13
N PRO A 127 6.86 13.78 9.17
CA PRO A 127 5.98 13.24 10.20
C PRO A 127 6.54 13.69 11.52
N SER A 128 5.70 14.25 12.38
CA SER A 128 6.16 14.70 13.68
C SER A 128 6.94 13.56 14.34
N LEU A 129 7.98 13.86 15.12
CA LEU A 129 8.79 12.82 15.79
C LEU A 129 7.89 11.80 16.50
N ALA A 130 6.76 12.26 17.05
CA ALA A 130 5.77 11.41 17.71
C ALA A 130 5.06 10.45 16.72
N ARG A 131 4.80 10.88 15.49
CA ARG A 131 4.21 10.04 14.44
C ARG A 131 5.21 9.02 13.91
N ALA A 132 6.44 9.44 13.63
CA ALA A 132 7.51 8.54 13.21
C ALA A 132 7.81 7.47 14.28
N GLU A 133 7.83 7.86 15.54
CA GLU A 133 7.99 6.93 16.67
C GLU A 133 6.81 5.95 16.76
N TRP A 134 5.58 6.44 16.64
CA TRP A 134 4.38 5.61 16.68
C TRP A 134 4.36 4.59 15.53
N GLU A 135 4.68 5.01 14.32
CA GLU A 135 4.77 4.15 13.13
C GLU A 135 5.86 3.08 13.29
N HIS A 136 7.01 3.45 13.85
CA HIS A 136 8.09 2.49 14.16
C HIS A 136 7.65 1.45 15.18
N ILE A 137 6.93 1.86 16.23
CA ILE A 137 6.37 0.97 17.25
C ILE A 137 5.38 -0.02 16.62
N GLN A 138 4.46 0.45 15.76
CA GLN A 138 3.48 -0.40 15.10
C GLN A 138 4.15 -1.44 14.20
N ARG A 139 5.19 -1.04 13.46
CA ARG A 139 5.97 -1.95 12.62
C ARG A 139 6.57 -3.10 13.43
N VAL A 140 7.31 -2.76 14.50
CA VAL A 140 7.95 -3.77 15.34
C VAL A 140 6.92 -4.66 16.03
N LEU A 141 5.76 -4.11 16.40
CA LEU A 141 4.68 -4.90 17.00
C LEU A 141 4.08 -5.90 16.01
N THR A 142 3.89 -5.49 14.77
CA THR A 142 3.43 -6.37 13.67
C THR A 142 4.45 -7.48 13.39
N ASP A 143 5.73 -7.14 13.29
CA ASP A 143 6.82 -8.11 13.11
C ASP A 143 6.92 -9.12 14.25
N CYS A 144 6.47 -8.73 15.45
CA CYS A 144 6.37 -9.59 16.63
C CYS A 144 5.00 -10.24 16.79
N GLN A 145 4.13 -10.23 15.76
CA GLN A 145 2.78 -10.81 15.80
C GLN A 145 1.94 -10.34 17.00
N GLY A 146 2.07 -9.07 17.39
CA GLY A 146 1.37 -8.48 18.52
C GLY A 146 1.99 -8.77 19.91
N ASN A 147 3.10 -9.49 19.98
CA ASN A 147 3.76 -9.80 21.24
C ASN A 147 4.48 -8.57 21.82
N ILE A 148 3.80 -7.90 22.77
CA ILE A 148 4.28 -6.67 23.41
C ILE A 148 5.63 -6.89 24.14
N SER A 149 5.86 -8.04 24.72
CA SER A 149 7.11 -8.32 25.43
C SER A 149 8.29 -8.47 24.50
N GLU A 150 8.10 -9.11 23.36
CA GLU A 150 9.10 -9.23 22.29
C GLU A 150 9.35 -7.87 21.62
N ALA A 151 8.28 -7.17 21.27
CA ALA A 151 8.37 -5.84 20.66
C ALA A 151 9.10 -4.85 21.58
N SER A 152 8.85 -4.87 22.89
CA SER A 152 9.54 -4.00 23.84
C SER A 152 11.05 -4.28 23.91
N ARG A 153 11.47 -5.55 23.84
CA ARG A 153 12.89 -5.92 23.76
C ARG A 153 13.55 -5.42 22.48
N ARG A 154 12.90 -5.60 21.32
CA ARG A 154 13.42 -5.15 20.04
C ARG A 154 13.51 -3.62 19.93
N LEU A 155 12.55 -2.92 20.55
CA LEU A 155 12.54 -1.44 20.61
C LEU A 155 13.47 -0.86 21.65
N GLY A 156 14.07 -1.67 22.53
CA GLY A 156 14.92 -1.20 23.62
C GLY A 156 14.17 -0.36 24.66
N ILE A 157 12.84 -0.51 24.80
CA ILE A 157 12.03 0.26 25.74
C ILE A 157 11.32 -0.67 26.73
N HIS A 158 11.01 -0.12 27.92
CA HIS A 158 10.33 -0.92 28.95
C HIS A 158 8.89 -1.26 28.51
N ARG A 159 8.41 -2.48 28.80
CA ARG A 159 7.06 -2.96 28.42
C ARG A 159 5.93 -2.00 28.80
N ARG A 160 5.99 -1.41 30.03
CA ARG A 160 4.99 -0.42 30.47
C ARG A 160 5.01 0.85 29.61
N SER A 161 6.17 1.28 29.16
CA SER A 161 6.33 2.43 28.27
C SER A 161 5.72 2.15 26.91
N LEU A 162 5.91 0.95 26.36
CA LEU A 162 5.30 0.52 25.11
C LEU A 162 3.77 0.48 25.23
N GLN A 163 3.23 -0.13 26.28
CA GLN A 163 1.79 -0.18 26.52
C GLN A 163 1.16 1.23 26.59
N ARG A 164 1.79 2.15 27.33
CA ARG A 164 1.33 3.56 27.41
C ARG A 164 1.37 4.27 26.07
N LYS A 165 2.36 3.99 25.21
CA LYS A 165 2.46 4.54 23.86
C LYS A 165 1.38 3.98 22.93
N LEU A 166 1.05 2.70 23.03
CA LEU A 166 -0.01 2.04 22.28
C LEU A 166 -1.42 2.52 22.65
N GLN A 167 -1.63 2.96 23.90
CA GLN A 167 -2.90 3.53 24.34
C GLN A 167 -3.13 4.97 23.88
N LYS A 168 -2.09 5.68 23.45
CA LYS A 168 -2.23 7.00 22.85
C LYS A 168 -2.63 6.84 21.39
N HIS A 169 -3.75 7.49 21.00
CA HIS A 169 -4.13 7.59 19.60
C HIS A 169 -2.96 8.14 18.76
N PRO A 170 -2.88 7.78 17.46
CA PRO A 170 -1.85 8.35 16.59
C PRO A 170 -1.90 9.86 16.70
N PRO A 171 -0.74 10.53 16.89
CA PRO A 171 -0.69 11.96 17.00
C PRO A 171 -1.27 12.58 15.72
N ARG A 172 -2.22 13.48 15.88
CA ARG A 172 -2.70 14.32 14.79
C ARG A 172 -1.50 15.15 14.30
N SER A 173 -1.29 15.15 12.98
CA SER A 173 -0.30 16.01 12.30
C SER A 173 -0.49 17.46 12.65
#